data_ec26ec89a913899c013467f5cc14ece5
#
_entry.id   ec26ec89a913899c013467f5cc14ece5
#
_cell.length_a   1.000
_cell.length_b   1.000
_cell.length_c   1.000
_cell.angle_alpha   90.00
_cell.angle_beta   90.00
_cell.angle_gamma   90.00
#
_symmetry.space_group_name_H-M   'P 1'
#
loop_
_entity.id
_entity.type
_entity.pdbx_description
1 polymer ?
#
loop_
_entity_poly.entity_id
_entity_poly.type
_entity_poly.pdbx_seq_one_letter_code
_entity_poly.pdbx_strand_id
1 'polypeptide(L)'
;MHVRPRTFVAPLALVAMIGVSIATGTAMGTATTNGYGATAAPLSNASLACAWPVESTPAKANVAYPDSNATYWTTPYVAAPGMTITIAGNYPTARFFSIDTYASNAQSFSLNGVGSALSDFQINPDAGSANGWQTPGAANGGAYTVTLTNDVAAGMPNVIPLAPATPTTPLLKAMPATTGFVMVRVYLPQGGNADNPAVVPLPTMTINTPGAAPRVLTPCANSQKAPSKASKVVKKAIGVIANAILGATGKFAGPPPCTTNCTAQLQFSRAGGTTTPFPNAASGYAAALYTPAKGYLTVMRATMPLSATATGSAPAVWPTATNQALWPSPTLDLRYWSVCNYIYKVPYPVVKVGKKMGCIADQAVTLSGSAGNVANVVLSSPTDRPAATRQTGTPVAWLPTSVSNTTSQEVIAIRNMLPNSQPAPGFANSVTNVTTYNDAAAAQAVMQQYYPTAVQCTTATFRRGVARGGALGGANACFNNPVTPRT
;
A
#
# COMPACT_ATOMS: atom_id res chain seq x y z
N MET A 1 -31.01 -38.77 -7.21
CA MET A 1 -30.84 -37.29 -7.32
C MET A 1 -29.46 -37.00 -7.90
N HIS A 2 -29.42 -36.64 -9.19
CA HIS A 2 -28.16 -36.33 -9.89
C HIS A 2 -27.88 -34.85 -9.79
N VAL A 3 -26.81 -34.48 -9.08
CA VAL A 3 -26.31 -33.12 -9.02
C VAL A 3 -25.39 -32.89 -10.20
N ARG A 4 -25.80 -32.06 -11.16
CA ARG A 4 -24.98 -31.63 -12.28
C ARG A 4 -23.93 -30.61 -11.80
N PRO A 5 -22.66 -30.70 -12.25
CA PRO A 5 -21.66 -29.68 -11.92
C PRO A 5 -21.96 -28.40 -12.70
N ARG A 6 -22.12 -27.30 -12.00
CA ARG A 6 -22.17 -25.96 -12.61
C ARG A 6 -20.76 -25.55 -13.03
N THR A 7 -20.56 -25.48 -14.33
CA THR A 7 -19.37 -24.88 -14.96
C THR A 7 -19.28 -23.40 -14.60
N PHE A 8 -18.25 -23.02 -13.87
CA PHE A 8 -17.91 -21.63 -13.59
C PHE A 8 -17.30 -21.00 -14.86
N VAL A 9 -18.06 -20.11 -15.50
CA VAL A 9 -17.59 -19.23 -16.57
C VAL A 9 -17.31 -17.88 -15.95
N ALA A 10 -16.06 -17.60 -15.60
CA ALA A 10 -15.59 -16.24 -15.39
C ALA A 10 -14.06 -16.21 -15.39
N PRO A 11 -13.45 -15.77 -16.47
CA PRO A 11 -12.41 -14.73 -16.35
C PRO A 11 -12.29 -13.78 -17.56
N LEU A 12 -13.37 -13.56 -18.34
CA LEU A 12 -13.25 -12.74 -19.56
C LEU A 12 -13.20 -11.22 -19.36
N ALA A 13 -13.57 -10.71 -18.19
CA ALA A 13 -13.77 -9.27 -17.99
C ALA A 13 -12.47 -8.45 -17.80
N LEU A 14 -11.37 -9.07 -17.41
CA LEU A 14 -10.10 -8.33 -17.15
C LEU A 14 -9.23 -8.21 -18.41
N VAL A 15 -9.25 -9.23 -19.24
CA VAL A 15 -8.59 -9.17 -20.57
C VAL A 15 -9.23 -8.07 -21.40
N ALA A 16 -10.55 -7.88 -21.26
CA ALA A 16 -11.27 -6.79 -21.91
C ALA A 16 -10.87 -5.40 -21.43
N MET A 17 -10.34 -5.22 -20.18
CA MET A 17 -10.01 -3.89 -19.66
C MET A 17 -8.58 -3.47 -19.88
N ILE A 18 -7.65 -4.38 -19.81
CA ILE A 18 -6.30 -4.14 -20.35
C ILE A 18 -6.44 -3.90 -21.87
N GLY A 19 -7.37 -4.58 -22.55
CA GLY A 19 -7.70 -4.38 -23.96
C GLY A 19 -8.45 -3.07 -24.27
N VAL A 20 -9.38 -2.62 -23.46
CA VAL A 20 -10.18 -1.39 -23.72
C VAL A 20 -9.40 -0.09 -23.46
N SER A 21 -8.40 -0.10 -22.56
CA SER A 21 -7.46 1.03 -22.44
C SER A 21 -6.50 1.14 -23.66
N ILE A 22 -6.43 0.11 -24.48
CA ILE A 22 -5.55 -0.01 -25.64
C ILE A 22 -6.28 0.36 -26.97
N ALA A 23 -7.61 0.30 -27.00
CA ALA A 23 -8.39 0.33 -28.25
C ALA A 23 -9.16 1.65 -28.54
N THR A 24 -8.97 2.75 -27.82
CA THR A 24 -9.64 4.03 -28.11
C THR A 24 -8.84 4.99 -29.00
N GLY A 25 -7.94 4.46 -29.82
CA GLY A 25 -7.30 5.18 -30.92
C GLY A 25 -8.00 4.87 -32.25
N THR A 26 -8.98 5.67 -32.62
CA THR A 26 -9.53 5.89 -33.98
C THR A 26 -9.88 4.67 -34.83
N ALA A 27 -11.17 4.29 -34.86
CA ALA A 27 -11.92 3.98 -36.09
C ALA A 27 -13.43 4.02 -35.80
N MET A 28 -14.14 5.05 -36.26
CA MET A 28 -15.59 4.98 -36.45
C MET A 28 -15.86 3.99 -37.59
N GLY A 29 -16.30 2.79 -37.24
CA GLY A 29 -16.87 1.83 -38.12
C GLY A 29 -18.11 1.26 -37.46
N THR A 30 -19.26 1.48 -38.04
CA THR A 30 -20.56 0.91 -37.66
C THR A 30 -20.47 -0.60 -37.55
N ALA A 31 -20.58 -1.13 -36.31
CA ALA A 31 -20.73 -2.56 -36.08
C ALA A 31 -22.10 -2.86 -35.51
N THR A 32 -22.88 -3.54 -36.30
CA THR A 32 -24.12 -4.22 -35.95
C THR A 32 -23.89 -5.27 -34.87
N THR A 33 -24.79 -5.28 -33.91
CA THR A 33 -24.92 -6.25 -32.80
C THR A 33 -25.10 -7.67 -33.35
N ASN A 34 -24.33 -8.61 -32.84
CA ASN A 34 -24.66 -9.97 -32.42
C ASN A 34 -23.39 -10.84 -32.41
N GLY A 35 -22.99 -11.33 -31.24
CA GLY A 35 -21.95 -12.35 -31.15
C GLY A 35 -21.14 -12.30 -29.85
N TYR A 36 -21.55 -13.07 -28.86
CA TYR A 36 -20.69 -13.49 -27.78
C TYR A 36 -19.49 -14.25 -28.35
N GLY A 37 -18.29 -13.65 -28.32
CA GLY A 37 -17.11 -14.38 -28.76
C GLY A 37 -15.88 -13.58 -29.17
N ALA A 38 -15.81 -12.31 -28.93
CA ALA A 38 -14.54 -11.58 -29.12
C ALA A 38 -13.54 -11.95 -28.00
N THR A 39 -12.63 -12.88 -28.28
CA THR A 39 -11.44 -13.12 -27.49
C THR A 39 -10.62 -11.83 -27.52
N ALA A 40 -10.50 -11.14 -26.38
CA ALA A 40 -9.64 -9.97 -26.29
C ALA A 40 -8.22 -10.37 -26.74
N ALA A 41 -7.60 -9.53 -27.57
CA ALA A 41 -6.24 -9.77 -28.03
C ALA A 41 -5.30 -9.96 -26.82
N PRO A 42 -4.37 -10.90 -26.89
CA PRO A 42 -3.41 -11.12 -25.81
C PRO A 42 -2.61 -9.83 -25.55
N LEU A 43 -2.24 -9.60 -24.28
CA LEU A 43 -1.38 -8.49 -23.91
C LEU A 43 -0.08 -8.52 -24.73
N SER A 44 0.26 -7.41 -25.34
CA SER A 44 1.54 -7.22 -26.04
C SER A 44 2.08 -5.82 -25.78
N ASN A 45 3.40 -5.65 -25.83
CA ASN A 45 4.00 -4.32 -25.67
C ASN A 45 3.54 -3.36 -26.78
N ALA A 46 3.26 -3.87 -27.98
CA ALA A 46 2.76 -3.08 -29.10
C ALA A 46 1.36 -2.49 -28.84
N SER A 47 0.57 -3.10 -27.98
CA SER A 47 -0.78 -2.66 -27.66
C SER A 47 -0.87 -1.59 -26.57
N LEU A 48 0.23 -1.26 -25.89
CA LEU A 48 0.27 -0.20 -24.87
C LEU A 48 0.17 1.17 -25.53
N ALA A 49 -0.87 1.93 -25.25
CA ALA A 49 -1.06 3.28 -25.82
C ALA A 49 -0.27 4.36 -25.04
N CYS A 50 -0.05 4.18 -23.75
CA CYS A 50 0.61 5.13 -22.85
C CYS A 50 1.18 4.39 -21.64
N ALA A 51 2.06 5.05 -20.88
CA ALA A 51 2.55 4.56 -19.59
C ALA A 51 1.51 4.80 -18.49
N TRP A 52 1.53 3.95 -17.46
CA TRP A 52 0.72 4.07 -16.24
C TRP A 52 -0.81 4.05 -16.47
N PRO A 53 -1.32 3.09 -17.25
CA PRO A 53 -2.75 3.03 -17.57
C PRO A 53 -3.63 2.68 -16.36
N VAL A 54 -3.06 2.06 -15.33
CA VAL A 54 -3.79 1.65 -14.12
C VAL A 54 -3.36 2.52 -12.94
N GLU A 55 -4.30 3.27 -12.37
CA GLU A 55 -4.11 4.01 -11.14
C GLU A 55 -4.96 3.39 -10.03
N SER A 56 -4.34 3.10 -8.89
CA SER A 56 -4.98 2.51 -7.71
C SER A 56 -4.83 3.42 -6.50
N THR A 57 -5.96 3.81 -5.95
CA THR A 57 -6.11 4.50 -4.66
C THR A 57 -7.35 3.97 -3.97
N PRO A 58 -7.52 4.12 -2.63
CA PRO A 58 -8.78 3.75 -1.98
C PRO A 58 -10.00 4.47 -2.54
N ALA A 59 -9.84 5.63 -3.15
CA ALA A 59 -10.92 6.36 -3.79
C ALA A 59 -11.32 5.76 -5.15
N LYS A 60 -10.34 5.29 -5.94
CA LYS A 60 -10.51 4.75 -7.30
C LYS A 60 -10.58 3.22 -7.30
N ALA A 61 -9.72 2.56 -6.51
CA ALA A 61 -9.60 1.12 -6.43
C ALA A 61 -9.23 0.69 -5.01
N ASN A 62 -10.24 0.51 -4.16
CA ASN A 62 -10.06 0.15 -2.75
C ASN A 62 -9.90 -1.37 -2.60
N VAL A 63 -8.69 -1.87 -2.83
CA VAL A 63 -8.38 -3.31 -2.86
C VAL A 63 -6.98 -3.60 -2.33
N ALA A 64 -6.76 -4.81 -1.83
CA ALA A 64 -5.44 -5.33 -1.44
C ALA A 64 -4.72 -4.50 -0.37
N TYR A 65 -5.44 -4.16 0.69
CA TYR A 65 -4.90 -3.42 1.84
C TYR A 65 -4.21 -2.09 1.48
N PRO A 66 -4.86 -1.21 0.70
CA PRO A 66 -4.20 0.02 0.27
C PRO A 66 -4.06 0.99 1.44
N ASP A 67 -3.01 1.82 1.41
CA ASP A 67 -2.95 2.99 2.30
C ASP A 67 -3.75 4.13 1.68
N SER A 68 -4.58 4.81 2.47
CA SER A 68 -5.33 5.97 1.97
C SER A 68 -4.45 7.20 1.68
N ASN A 69 -3.19 7.15 2.10
CA ASN A 69 -2.19 8.19 1.87
C ASN A 69 -1.23 7.84 0.73
N ALA A 70 -1.53 6.78 -0.04
CA ALA A 70 -0.71 6.29 -1.14
C ALA A 70 -1.47 6.23 -2.44
N THR A 71 -0.76 6.44 -3.54
CA THR A 71 -1.21 6.21 -4.90
C THR A 71 -0.23 5.32 -5.62
N TYR A 72 -0.77 4.41 -6.43
CA TYR A 72 -0.01 3.41 -7.17
C TYR A 72 -0.38 3.50 -8.65
N TRP A 73 0.62 3.59 -9.53
CA TRP A 73 0.43 3.53 -10.98
C TRP A 73 1.15 2.31 -11.53
N THR A 74 0.47 1.55 -12.37
CA THR A 74 0.99 0.27 -12.86
C THR A 74 0.89 0.20 -14.38
N THR A 75 1.95 -0.31 -15.02
CA THR A 75 2.00 -0.68 -16.42
C THR A 75 2.34 -2.16 -16.53
N PRO A 76 1.49 -3.00 -17.12
CA PRO A 76 1.86 -4.35 -17.50
C PRO A 76 2.74 -4.33 -18.74
N TYR A 77 3.67 -5.28 -18.86
CA TYR A 77 4.49 -5.49 -20.06
C TYR A 77 4.72 -6.98 -20.29
N VAL A 78 5.14 -7.35 -21.48
CA VAL A 78 5.53 -8.73 -21.82
C VAL A 78 7.03 -8.74 -22.04
N ALA A 79 7.75 -9.42 -21.14
CA ALA A 79 9.20 -9.51 -21.23
C ALA A 79 9.64 -10.37 -22.40
N ALA A 80 10.68 -9.93 -23.11
CA ALA A 80 11.32 -10.61 -24.23
C ALA A 80 12.85 -10.68 -24.03
N PRO A 81 13.53 -11.66 -24.62
CA PRO A 81 14.99 -11.73 -24.56
C PRO A 81 15.65 -10.44 -25.06
N GLY A 82 16.64 -9.93 -24.32
CA GLY A 82 17.36 -8.69 -24.65
C GLY A 82 16.55 -7.39 -24.56
N MET A 83 15.28 -7.47 -24.14
CA MET A 83 14.44 -6.29 -23.92
C MET A 83 14.94 -5.46 -22.73
N THR A 84 14.85 -4.14 -22.84
CA THR A 84 15.01 -3.22 -21.73
C THR A 84 13.84 -2.24 -21.65
N ILE A 85 13.55 -1.74 -20.45
CA ILE A 85 12.62 -0.64 -20.26
C ILE A 85 13.36 0.47 -19.51
N THR A 86 13.34 1.67 -20.08
CA THR A 86 13.87 2.87 -19.43
C THR A 86 12.74 3.70 -18.88
N ILE A 87 12.83 4.09 -17.61
CA ILE A 87 11.88 4.95 -16.92
C ILE A 87 12.61 6.24 -16.58
N ALA A 88 12.23 7.33 -17.23
CA ALA A 88 12.85 8.66 -17.06
C ALA A 88 11.83 9.67 -16.55
N GLY A 89 12.17 10.40 -15.49
CA GLY A 89 11.27 11.34 -14.85
C GLY A 89 11.97 12.25 -13.86
N ASN A 90 11.16 12.92 -13.04
CA ASN A 90 11.64 13.79 -11.97
C ASN A 90 11.16 13.25 -10.61
N TYR A 91 11.99 13.43 -9.57
CA TYR A 91 11.60 13.03 -8.21
C TYR A 91 10.33 13.77 -7.77
N PRO A 92 9.29 13.05 -7.34
CA PRO A 92 8.08 13.70 -6.84
C PRO A 92 8.35 14.38 -5.50
N THR A 93 7.61 15.44 -5.22
CA THR A 93 7.60 16.05 -3.88
C THR A 93 6.66 15.26 -2.98
N ALA A 94 7.18 14.21 -2.38
CA ALA A 94 6.42 13.25 -1.57
C ALA A 94 7.26 12.67 -0.43
N ARG A 95 6.60 12.09 0.57
CA ARG A 95 7.25 11.41 1.69
C ARG A 95 8.05 10.18 1.24
N PHE A 96 7.56 9.46 0.26
CA PHE A 96 8.17 8.26 -0.28
C PHE A 96 7.75 8.07 -1.72
N PHE A 97 8.69 7.61 -2.50
CA PHE A 97 8.53 7.21 -3.89
C PHE A 97 9.34 5.94 -4.15
N SER A 98 8.80 5.04 -4.96
CA SER A 98 9.53 3.86 -5.44
C SER A 98 9.13 3.46 -6.85
N ILE A 99 10.05 2.75 -7.51
CA ILE A 99 9.82 2.02 -8.75
C ILE A 99 10.03 0.54 -8.45
N ASP A 100 9.00 -0.27 -8.68
CA ASP A 100 8.99 -1.69 -8.37
C ASP A 100 8.63 -2.49 -9.61
N THR A 101 9.26 -3.66 -9.82
CA THR A 101 8.84 -4.64 -10.81
C THR A 101 8.31 -5.90 -10.14
N TYR A 102 7.34 -6.54 -10.81
CA TYR A 102 6.70 -7.76 -10.33
C TYR A 102 6.59 -8.78 -11.44
N ALA A 103 6.69 -10.05 -11.06
CA ALA A 103 6.46 -11.18 -11.94
C ALA A 103 4.98 -11.30 -12.35
N SER A 104 4.67 -12.22 -13.27
CA SER A 104 3.30 -12.45 -13.75
C SER A 104 2.31 -12.87 -12.67
N ASN A 105 2.79 -13.39 -11.55
CA ASN A 105 2.02 -13.73 -10.34
C ASN A 105 1.92 -12.57 -9.33
N ALA A 106 2.32 -11.36 -9.72
CA ALA A 106 2.38 -10.16 -8.88
C ALA A 106 3.32 -10.27 -7.66
N GLN A 107 4.28 -11.19 -7.67
CA GLN A 107 5.29 -11.30 -6.62
C GLN A 107 6.53 -10.48 -6.99
N SER A 108 7.19 -9.89 -5.98
CA SER A 108 8.54 -9.40 -6.13
C SER A 108 9.51 -10.56 -6.34
N PHE A 109 10.64 -10.27 -6.96
CA PHE A 109 11.67 -11.26 -7.27
C PHE A 109 13.05 -10.61 -7.18
N SER A 110 14.08 -11.42 -7.33
CA SER A 110 15.46 -10.96 -7.49
C SER A 110 16.12 -11.71 -8.63
N LEU A 111 17.13 -11.09 -9.23
CA LEU A 111 17.96 -11.69 -10.26
C LEU A 111 19.41 -11.26 -10.00
N ASN A 112 20.33 -12.23 -9.94
CA ASN A 112 21.75 -12.00 -9.68
C ASN A 112 22.02 -11.15 -8.42
N GLY A 113 21.23 -11.34 -7.35
CA GLY A 113 21.33 -10.58 -6.11
C GLY A 113 20.72 -9.17 -6.14
N VAL A 114 20.18 -8.74 -7.28
CA VAL A 114 19.49 -7.46 -7.41
C VAL A 114 18.00 -7.64 -7.18
N GLY A 115 17.42 -6.90 -6.23
CA GLY A 115 15.99 -6.91 -5.94
C GLY A 115 15.19 -6.16 -6.99
N SER A 116 13.90 -6.45 -7.09
CA SER A 116 12.97 -5.88 -8.08
C SER A 116 12.36 -4.55 -7.64
N ALA A 117 13.04 -3.77 -6.79
CA ALA A 117 12.52 -2.49 -6.28
C ALA A 117 13.65 -1.51 -5.99
N LEU A 118 13.42 -0.23 -6.30
CA LEU A 118 14.24 0.90 -5.88
C LEU A 118 13.37 1.95 -5.18
N SER A 119 13.76 2.32 -3.97
CA SER A 119 13.20 3.47 -3.26
C SER A 119 13.88 4.76 -3.73
N ASP A 120 13.21 5.88 -3.55
CA ASP A 120 13.67 7.21 -3.99
C ASP A 120 15.13 7.54 -3.61
N PHE A 121 15.52 7.26 -2.37
CA PHE A 121 16.88 7.52 -1.88
C PHE A 121 17.95 6.62 -2.50
N GLN A 122 17.56 5.52 -3.13
CA GLN A 122 18.47 4.57 -3.82
C GLN A 122 18.64 4.93 -5.30
N ILE A 123 17.75 5.76 -5.83
CA ILE A 123 17.82 6.19 -7.22
C ILE A 123 18.81 7.35 -7.32
N ASN A 124 19.90 7.18 -8.07
CA ASN A 124 20.84 8.23 -8.32
C ASN A 124 20.25 9.24 -9.32
N PRO A 125 20.49 10.56 -9.13
CA PRO A 125 20.05 11.56 -10.09
C PRO A 125 20.85 11.48 -11.40
N ASP A 126 20.24 11.94 -12.48
CA ASP A 126 20.92 12.14 -13.75
C ASP A 126 21.99 13.23 -13.64
N ALA A 127 22.95 13.25 -14.56
CA ALA A 127 24.01 14.24 -14.57
C ALA A 127 23.45 15.68 -14.56
N GLY A 128 23.95 16.50 -13.65
CA GLY A 128 23.49 17.88 -13.46
C GLY A 128 22.21 18.01 -12.63
N SER A 129 21.65 16.91 -12.14
CA SER A 129 20.50 16.87 -11.23
C SER A 129 20.92 16.47 -9.82
N ALA A 130 19.99 16.62 -8.86
CA ALA A 130 20.20 16.19 -7.49
C ALA A 130 18.98 15.41 -6.96
N ASN A 131 19.25 14.45 -6.09
CA ASN A 131 18.25 13.76 -5.29
C ASN A 131 18.21 14.38 -3.90
N GLY A 132 17.10 15.00 -3.53
CA GLY A 132 16.96 15.67 -2.24
C GLY A 132 17.09 14.73 -1.03
N TRP A 133 16.88 13.43 -1.20
CA TRP A 133 17.09 12.44 -0.14
C TRP A 133 18.57 12.04 0.04
N GLN A 134 19.42 12.33 -0.94
CA GLN A 134 20.86 12.01 -0.93
C GLN A 134 21.72 13.23 -0.70
N THR A 135 21.27 14.41 -1.12
CA THR A 135 22.07 15.64 -1.16
C THR A 135 21.50 16.67 -0.18
N PRO A 136 22.25 17.07 0.87
CA PRO A 136 21.79 18.09 1.81
C PRO A 136 21.46 19.41 1.11
N GLY A 137 20.27 19.96 1.44
CA GLY A 137 19.83 21.23 0.89
C GLY A 137 19.35 21.21 -0.58
N ALA A 138 19.36 20.06 -1.23
CA ALA A 138 18.74 19.91 -2.53
C ALA A 138 17.22 19.71 -2.39
N ALA A 139 16.45 20.40 -3.21
CA ALA A 139 15.01 20.16 -3.31
C ALA A 139 14.72 18.91 -4.16
N ASN A 140 13.53 18.34 -4.00
CA ASN A 140 13.03 17.34 -4.96
C ASN A 140 12.75 18.00 -6.33
N GLY A 141 12.59 17.15 -7.34
CA GLY A 141 12.33 17.59 -8.71
C GLY A 141 13.50 17.42 -9.66
N GLY A 142 14.65 16.96 -9.17
CA GLY A 142 15.78 16.55 -10.03
C GLY A 142 15.40 15.38 -10.94
N ALA A 143 16.06 15.28 -12.10
CA ALA A 143 15.82 14.22 -13.06
C ALA A 143 16.49 12.91 -12.63
N TYR A 144 15.86 11.80 -13.00
CA TYR A 144 16.41 10.46 -12.84
C TYR A 144 16.06 9.56 -14.01
N THR A 145 16.90 8.56 -14.23
CA THR A 145 16.68 7.47 -15.19
C THR A 145 16.92 6.13 -14.51
N VAL A 146 15.92 5.24 -14.56
CA VAL A 146 15.99 3.85 -14.08
C VAL A 146 15.84 2.90 -15.25
N THR A 147 16.68 1.87 -15.30
CA THR A 147 16.66 0.85 -16.35
C THR A 147 16.19 -0.49 -15.78
N LEU A 148 15.19 -1.08 -16.41
CA LEU A 148 14.75 -2.45 -16.20
C LEU A 148 15.41 -3.33 -17.25
N THR A 149 16.16 -4.33 -16.83
CA THR A 149 16.87 -5.27 -17.72
C THR A 149 17.09 -6.61 -17.01
N ASN A 150 17.34 -7.67 -17.75
CA ASN A 150 17.78 -8.93 -17.18
C ASN A 150 19.32 -9.06 -17.16
N ASP A 151 20.02 -8.11 -17.76
CA ASP A 151 21.48 -7.94 -17.62
C ASP A 151 21.74 -7.07 -16.37
N VAL A 152 21.60 -7.69 -15.19
CA VAL A 152 21.77 -7.04 -13.89
C VAL A 152 22.89 -7.67 -13.09
N ALA A 153 23.67 -6.82 -12.40
CA ALA A 153 24.67 -7.24 -11.43
C ALA A 153 24.57 -6.37 -10.17
N ALA A 154 24.95 -6.94 -9.03
CA ALA A 154 24.99 -6.21 -7.76
C ALA A 154 25.87 -4.96 -7.87
N GLY A 155 25.40 -3.82 -7.36
CA GLY A 155 26.10 -2.54 -7.40
C GLY A 155 25.87 -1.70 -8.66
N MET A 156 25.13 -2.19 -9.65
CA MET A 156 24.74 -1.35 -10.79
C MET A 156 23.78 -0.25 -10.34
N PRO A 157 24.08 1.04 -10.58
CA PRO A 157 23.20 2.13 -10.15
C PRO A 157 21.95 2.19 -11.04
N ASN A 158 20.80 2.49 -10.43
CA ASN A 158 19.53 2.70 -11.13
C ASN A 158 19.09 1.55 -12.03
N VAL A 159 19.44 0.31 -11.67
CA VAL A 159 19.08 -0.87 -12.46
C VAL A 159 18.28 -1.84 -11.57
N ILE A 160 17.15 -2.32 -12.09
CA ILE A 160 16.34 -3.39 -11.47
C ILE A 160 16.01 -4.46 -12.53
N PRO A 161 15.79 -5.72 -12.09
CA PRO A 161 15.50 -6.79 -13.02
C PRO A 161 14.14 -6.59 -13.71
N LEU A 162 14.12 -6.87 -15.02
CA LEU A 162 12.92 -6.78 -15.85
C LEU A 162 11.95 -7.92 -15.57
N ALA A 163 12.46 -9.15 -15.42
CA ALA A 163 11.66 -10.37 -15.23
C ALA A 163 12.41 -11.34 -14.32
N PRO A 164 11.70 -12.27 -13.63
CA PRO A 164 12.35 -13.32 -12.85
C PRO A 164 13.16 -14.27 -13.76
N ALA A 165 14.13 -14.97 -13.15
CA ALA A 165 14.98 -15.95 -13.87
C ALA A 165 14.15 -17.08 -14.52
N THR A 166 13.04 -17.48 -13.88
CA THR A 166 12.08 -18.46 -14.38
C THR A 166 10.70 -17.83 -14.53
N PRO A 167 10.00 -18.08 -15.64
CA PRO A 167 8.61 -17.64 -15.81
C PRO A 167 7.75 -18.15 -14.64
N THR A 168 6.83 -17.31 -14.18
CA THR A 168 5.90 -17.64 -13.09
C THR A 168 4.52 -17.95 -13.63
N THR A 169 3.71 -18.67 -12.85
CA THR A 169 2.29 -18.88 -13.19
C THR A 169 1.58 -17.54 -13.17
N PRO A 170 0.98 -17.12 -14.29
CA PRO A 170 0.34 -15.81 -14.34
C PRO A 170 -0.85 -15.71 -13.39
N LEU A 171 -1.03 -14.50 -12.83
CA LEU A 171 -2.17 -14.16 -12.01
C LEU A 171 -3.51 -14.44 -12.72
N LEU A 172 -3.54 -14.26 -14.02
CA LEU A 172 -4.68 -14.50 -14.87
C LEU A 172 -4.27 -15.45 -16.01
N LYS A 173 -5.05 -16.49 -16.26
CA LYS A 173 -4.78 -17.49 -17.31
C LYS A 173 -4.57 -16.88 -18.71
N ALA A 174 -5.18 -15.72 -18.98
CA ALA A 174 -5.06 -15.05 -20.28
C ALA A 174 -3.78 -14.23 -20.45
N MET A 175 -2.94 -14.13 -19.42
CA MET A 175 -1.67 -13.40 -19.47
C MET A 175 -0.54 -14.35 -19.85
N PRO A 176 0.41 -13.94 -20.71
CA PRO A 176 1.65 -14.68 -20.92
C PRO A 176 2.41 -14.90 -19.61
N ALA A 177 3.07 -16.02 -19.43
CA ALA A 177 3.91 -16.31 -18.28
C ALA A 177 5.09 -15.34 -18.12
N THR A 178 5.49 -14.68 -19.22
CA THR A 178 6.49 -13.62 -19.27
C THR A 178 5.95 -12.22 -19.02
N THR A 179 4.66 -12.08 -18.63
CA THR A 179 4.11 -10.79 -18.24
C THR A 179 4.80 -10.32 -16.97
N GLY A 180 5.25 -9.07 -16.97
CA GLY A 180 5.70 -8.35 -15.79
C GLY A 180 4.80 -7.14 -15.54
N PHE A 181 4.96 -6.58 -14.36
CA PHE A 181 4.33 -5.31 -14.00
C PHE A 181 5.42 -4.36 -13.52
N VAL A 182 5.39 -3.12 -13.95
CA VAL A 182 6.14 -2.04 -13.32
C VAL A 182 5.16 -1.12 -12.61
N MET A 183 5.53 -0.72 -11.40
CA MET A 183 4.68 0.10 -10.53
C MET A 183 5.48 1.28 -10.01
N VAL A 184 4.87 2.47 -10.08
CA VAL A 184 5.29 3.67 -9.36
C VAL A 184 4.42 3.78 -8.13
N ARG A 185 5.04 3.98 -6.96
CA ARG A 185 4.36 4.21 -5.68
C ARG A 185 4.72 5.58 -5.15
N VAL A 186 3.73 6.32 -4.69
CA VAL A 186 3.93 7.62 -4.05
C VAL A 186 3.09 7.68 -2.78
N TYR A 187 3.73 8.04 -1.67
CA TYR A 187 3.09 8.23 -0.37
C TYR A 187 3.19 9.68 0.06
N LEU A 188 2.10 10.22 0.58
CA LEU A 188 2.01 11.57 1.12
C LEU A 188 2.65 12.61 0.19
N PRO A 189 2.12 12.81 -1.02
CA PRO A 189 2.56 13.90 -1.88
C PRO A 189 2.24 15.25 -1.24
N GLN A 190 3.01 16.26 -1.58
CA GLN A 190 2.81 17.62 -1.10
C GLN A 190 1.38 18.09 -1.38
N GLY A 191 0.74 18.69 -0.38
CA GLY A 191 -0.66 19.10 -0.49
C GLY A 191 -1.68 17.96 -0.53
N GLY A 192 -1.24 16.71 -0.38
CA GLY A 192 -2.12 15.53 -0.33
C GLY A 192 -2.75 15.13 -1.66
N ASN A 193 -2.34 15.74 -2.78
CA ASN A 193 -2.90 15.49 -4.11
C ASN A 193 -1.88 14.81 -5.04
N ALA A 194 -1.98 13.50 -5.14
CA ALA A 194 -1.14 12.70 -6.03
C ALA A 194 -1.48 12.87 -7.52
N ASP A 195 -2.65 13.42 -7.86
CA ASP A 195 -3.08 13.71 -9.23
C ASP A 195 -2.51 15.03 -9.77
N ASN A 196 -1.79 15.79 -8.94
CA ASN A 196 -1.16 17.03 -9.37
C ASN A 196 0.21 16.73 -10.04
N PRO A 197 0.36 16.91 -11.36
CA PRO A 197 1.60 16.62 -12.07
C PRO A 197 2.77 17.55 -11.68
N ALA A 198 2.51 18.69 -11.08
CA ALA A 198 3.55 19.57 -10.54
C ALA A 198 4.18 18.99 -9.26
N VAL A 199 3.46 18.11 -8.56
CA VAL A 199 3.92 17.47 -7.32
C VAL A 199 4.36 16.02 -7.57
N VAL A 200 3.62 15.31 -8.43
CA VAL A 200 3.89 13.93 -8.82
C VAL A 200 3.98 13.85 -10.36
N PRO A 201 5.11 14.27 -10.93
CA PRO A 201 5.36 14.13 -12.37
C PRO A 201 5.57 12.64 -12.67
N LEU A 202 4.59 12.01 -13.33
CA LEU A 202 4.74 10.61 -13.73
C LEU A 202 5.81 10.48 -14.81
N PRO A 203 6.73 9.48 -14.70
CA PRO A 203 7.82 9.33 -15.65
C PRO A 203 7.35 8.81 -17.01
N THR A 204 8.11 9.08 -18.04
CA THR A 204 8.01 8.41 -19.34
C THR A 204 8.58 7.02 -19.26
N MET A 205 8.11 6.13 -20.14
CA MET A 205 8.59 4.76 -20.26
C MET A 205 9.02 4.53 -21.71
N THR A 206 10.25 4.06 -21.92
CA THR A 206 10.73 3.64 -23.24
C THR A 206 10.97 2.14 -23.25
N ILE A 207 10.28 1.42 -24.11
CA ILE A 207 10.45 -0.01 -24.30
C ILE A 207 11.37 -0.24 -25.49
N ASN A 208 12.52 -0.87 -25.25
CA ASN A 208 13.49 -1.25 -26.27
C ASN A 208 13.42 -2.78 -26.43
N THR A 209 13.06 -3.22 -27.61
CA THR A 209 13.05 -4.64 -27.98
C THR A 209 14.06 -4.86 -29.10
N PRO A 210 14.97 -5.84 -29.00
CA PRO A 210 15.92 -6.11 -30.07
C PRO A 210 15.25 -6.28 -31.42
N GLY A 211 15.78 -5.62 -32.45
CA GLY A 211 15.24 -5.66 -33.81
C GLY A 211 13.99 -4.80 -34.07
N ALA A 212 13.53 -4.03 -33.06
CA ALA A 212 12.42 -3.09 -33.22
C ALA A 212 12.82 -1.67 -32.85
N ALA A 213 12.16 -0.67 -33.42
CA ALA A 213 12.36 0.72 -33.01
C ALA A 213 11.93 0.92 -31.53
N PRO A 214 12.66 1.77 -30.78
CA PRO A 214 12.27 2.12 -29.42
C PRO A 214 10.86 2.69 -29.37
N ARG A 215 10.08 2.23 -28.38
CA ARG A 215 8.71 2.71 -28.18
C ARG A 215 8.64 3.59 -26.94
N VAL A 216 8.44 4.87 -27.16
CA VAL A 216 8.27 5.84 -26.09
C VAL A 216 6.78 5.94 -25.71
N LEU A 217 6.48 5.75 -24.44
CA LEU A 217 5.16 5.86 -23.83
C LEU A 217 5.16 7.03 -22.85
N THR A 218 4.38 8.04 -23.16
CA THR A 218 4.09 9.14 -22.20
C THR A 218 3.05 8.69 -21.19
N PRO A 219 2.98 9.33 -20.00
CA PRO A 219 1.92 9.04 -19.04
C PRO A 219 0.52 9.18 -19.65
N CYS A 220 -0.38 8.27 -19.29
CA CYS A 220 -1.75 8.33 -19.77
C CYS A 220 -2.46 9.58 -19.27
N ALA A 221 -3.10 10.34 -20.16
CA ALA A 221 -3.83 11.55 -19.78
C ALA A 221 -4.94 11.28 -18.75
N ASN A 222 -5.49 10.08 -18.73
CA ASN A 222 -6.55 9.64 -17.82
C ASN A 222 -6.06 8.84 -16.60
N SER A 223 -4.76 8.55 -16.47
CA SER A 223 -4.23 7.95 -15.23
C SER A 223 -4.40 8.90 -14.04
N GLN A 224 -4.44 10.20 -14.31
CA GLN A 224 -4.65 11.27 -13.34
C GLN A 224 -6.12 11.66 -13.14
N LYS A 225 -7.04 11.20 -14.02
CA LYS A 225 -8.49 11.49 -13.92
C LYS A 225 -9.25 10.18 -13.72
N ALA A 226 -10.02 10.09 -12.63
CA ALA A 226 -10.94 8.98 -12.43
C ALA A 226 -11.91 8.90 -13.59
N PRO A 227 -12.05 7.79 -14.33
CA PRO A 227 -13.07 7.65 -15.35
C PRO A 227 -14.45 7.62 -14.68
N SER A 228 -15.26 8.65 -14.91
CA SER A 228 -16.55 8.85 -14.24
C SER A 228 -17.59 7.74 -14.51
N LYS A 229 -17.45 6.96 -15.59
CA LYS A 229 -18.35 5.84 -15.95
C LYS A 229 -17.67 4.47 -16.01
N ALA A 230 -16.38 4.38 -16.25
CA ALA A 230 -15.60 3.14 -16.17
C ALA A 230 -15.44 2.61 -14.75
N SER A 231 -15.80 3.40 -13.72
CA SER A 231 -15.57 3.04 -12.31
C SER A 231 -16.29 1.77 -11.85
N LYS A 232 -17.48 1.44 -12.40
CA LYS A 232 -18.19 0.19 -12.03
C LYS A 232 -17.54 -1.04 -12.70
N VAL A 233 -17.09 -0.91 -13.93
CA VAL A 233 -16.45 -1.98 -14.68
C VAL A 233 -15.02 -2.18 -14.14
N VAL A 234 -14.27 -1.11 -13.90
CA VAL A 234 -12.95 -1.14 -13.26
C VAL A 234 -13.04 -1.70 -11.85
N LYS A 235 -14.00 -1.28 -11.01
CA LYS A 235 -14.22 -1.85 -9.68
C LYS A 235 -14.57 -3.34 -9.73
N LYS A 236 -15.39 -3.77 -10.68
CA LYS A 236 -15.76 -5.17 -10.86
C LYS A 236 -14.56 -6.02 -11.27
N ALA A 237 -13.69 -5.51 -12.14
CA ALA A 237 -12.51 -6.24 -12.60
C ALA A 237 -11.38 -6.21 -11.56
N ILE A 238 -11.15 -5.09 -10.89
CA ILE A 238 -10.23 -5.06 -9.74
C ILE A 238 -10.73 -6.01 -8.64
N GLY A 239 -12.05 -6.10 -8.43
CA GLY A 239 -12.65 -7.11 -7.56
C GLY A 239 -12.41 -8.54 -8.05
N VAL A 240 -12.42 -8.77 -9.36
CA VAL A 240 -12.09 -10.09 -9.97
C VAL A 240 -10.60 -10.37 -9.87
N ILE A 241 -9.73 -9.37 -10.09
CA ILE A 241 -8.27 -9.50 -9.87
C ILE A 241 -7.98 -9.77 -8.40
N ALA A 242 -8.53 -8.98 -7.50
CA ALA A 242 -8.35 -9.20 -6.07
C ALA A 242 -8.85 -10.59 -5.65
N ASN A 243 -9.99 -11.05 -6.18
CA ASN A 243 -10.51 -12.40 -5.94
C ASN A 243 -9.62 -13.50 -6.53
N ALA A 244 -9.07 -13.30 -7.74
CA ALA A 244 -8.17 -14.25 -8.37
C ALA A 244 -6.81 -14.30 -7.65
N ILE A 245 -6.27 -13.13 -7.29
CA ILE A 245 -5.01 -13.01 -6.54
C ILE A 245 -5.13 -13.65 -5.17
N LEU A 246 -6.20 -13.36 -4.45
CA LEU A 246 -6.36 -13.75 -3.06
C LEU A 246 -7.00 -15.12 -2.90
N GLY A 247 -7.73 -15.58 -3.91
CA GLY A 247 -8.17 -16.98 -4.03
C GLY A 247 -7.03 -17.94 -4.37
N ALA A 248 -6.02 -17.47 -5.13
CA ALA A 248 -4.86 -18.28 -5.52
C ALA A 248 -3.73 -18.28 -4.47
N THR A 249 -3.63 -17.23 -3.64
CA THR A 249 -2.48 -17.04 -2.74
C THR A 249 -2.76 -17.39 -1.27
N GLY A 250 -3.94 -17.92 -0.98
CA GLY A 250 -4.32 -18.18 0.39
C GLY A 250 -4.73 -16.89 1.15
N LYS A 251 -5.45 -17.09 2.19
CA LYS A 251 -5.95 -16.00 3.05
C LYS A 251 -4.75 -15.26 3.64
N PHE A 252 -4.78 -13.93 3.61
CA PHE A 252 -4.04 -13.16 4.60
C PHE A 252 -4.50 -13.68 5.96
N ALA A 253 -3.74 -14.60 6.48
CA ALA A 253 -4.00 -15.07 7.81
C ALA A 253 -3.43 -13.99 8.74
N GLY A 254 -4.27 -13.14 9.24
CA GLY A 254 -4.01 -12.57 10.55
C GLY A 254 -3.86 -13.71 11.55
N PRO A 255 -3.32 -13.50 12.73
CA PRO A 255 -3.28 -14.55 13.74
C PRO A 255 -4.70 -15.14 13.84
N PRO A 256 -4.81 -16.48 13.92
CA PRO A 256 -6.13 -17.13 14.02
C PRO A 256 -6.89 -16.48 15.17
N PRO A 257 -8.23 -16.33 15.05
CA PRO A 257 -9.03 -15.88 16.17
C PRO A 257 -8.66 -16.72 17.38
N CYS A 258 -8.41 -16.08 18.49
CA CYS A 258 -8.13 -16.80 19.72
C CYS A 258 -9.32 -17.68 20.06
N THR A 259 -9.15 -18.99 20.05
CA THR A 259 -10.21 -19.99 20.34
C THR A 259 -10.13 -20.53 21.77
N THR A 260 -8.98 -20.39 22.43
CA THR A 260 -8.76 -20.90 23.79
C THR A 260 -7.85 -19.94 24.55
N ASN A 261 -8.16 -19.69 25.83
CA ASN A 261 -7.39 -18.79 26.71
C ASN A 261 -7.16 -17.39 26.13
N CYS A 262 -8.17 -16.83 25.50
CA CYS A 262 -8.11 -15.53 24.89
C CYS A 262 -7.79 -14.45 25.92
N THR A 263 -6.65 -13.78 25.76
CA THR A 263 -6.35 -12.57 26.52
C THR A 263 -7.30 -11.46 26.10
N ALA A 264 -7.59 -10.52 26.99
CA ALA A 264 -8.39 -9.35 26.66
C ALA A 264 -7.73 -8.43 25.60
N GLN A 265 -6.50 -8.74 25.18
CA GLN A 265 -5.71 -7.99 24.21
C GLN A 265 -5.72 -8.68 22.85
N LEU A 266 -5.82 -7.87 21.80
CA LEU A 266 -5.63 -8.33 20.43
C LEU A 266 -4.16 -8.67 20.20
N GLN A 267 -3.92 -9.77 19.48
CA GLN A 267 -2.57 -10.22 19.14
C GLN A 267 -2.16 -9.68 17.77
N PHE A 268 -1.06 -8.92 17.73
CA PHE A 268 -0.48 -8.40 16.49
C PHE A 268 0.61 -9.35 15.99
N SER A 269 0.60 -9.64 14.72
CA SER A 269 1.67 -10.39 14.06
C SER A 269 2.13 -9.68 12.80
N ARG A 270 3.31 -10.05 12.28
CA ARG A 270 3.70 -9.61 10.94
C ARG A 270 2.70 -10.13 9.93
N ALA A 271 2.00 -9.20 9.28
CA ALA A 271 1.04 -9.53 8.26
C ALA A 271 1.71 -9.71 6.89
N GLY A 272 1.10 -10.54 6.04
CA GLY A 272 1.62 -10.87 4.72
C GLY A 272 2.09 -12.31 4.63
N GLY A 273 2.94 -12.58 3.68
CA GLY A 273 3.51 -13.89 3.38
C GLY A 273 4.18 -13.86 2.02
N THR A 274 4.79 -14.97 1.63
CA THR A 274 5.47 -15.13 0.34
C THR A 274 4.53 -15.01 -0.87
N THR A 275 3.23 -14.98 -0.64
CA THR A 275 2.18 -14.92 -1.67
C THR A 275 1.39 -13.61 -1.67
N THR A 276 1.80 -12.60 -0.87
CA THR A 276 1.16 -11.29 -0.87
C THR A 276 1.36 -10.61 -2.22
N PRO A 277 0.28 -10.23 -2.93
CA PRO A 277 0.42 -9.61 -4.25
C PRO A 277 0.92 -8.17 -4.13
N PHE A 278 1.79 -7.77 -5.05
CA PHE A 278 2.40 -6.46 -5.12
C PHE A 278 2.99 -6.01 -3.77
N PRO A 279 3.84 -6.84 -3.12
CA PRO A 279 4.42 -6.47 -1.84
C PRO A 279 5.27 -5.21 -1.99
N ASN A 280 5.26 -4.36 -0.97
CA ASN A 280 6.18 -3.22 -0.92
C ASN A 280 7.43 -3.63 -0.16
N ALA A 281 8.56 -3.73 -0.85
CA ALA A 281 9.83 -4.11 -0.24
C ALA A 281 10.29 -3.16 0.88
N ALA A 282 9.85 -1.90 0.82
CA ALA A 282 10.19 -0.89 1.81
C ALA A 282 9.30 -0.90 3.07
N SER A 283 8.27 -1.77 3.15
CA SER A 283 7.32 -1.74 4.26
C SER A 283 7.02 -3.09 4.90
N GLY A 284 6.68 -3.06 6.20
CA GLY A 284 6.12 -4.18 6.93
C GLY A 284 4.86 -3.76 7.68
N TYR A 285 4.06 -4.75 8.07
CA TYR A 285 2.76 -4.53 8.72
C TYR A 285 2.64 -5.39 9.97
N ALA A 286 2.38 -4.76 11.13
CA ALA A 286 1.88 -5.46 12.32
C ALA A 286 0.36 -5.37 12.32
N ALA A 287 -0.32 -6.49 12.30
CA ALA A 287 -1.78 -6.52 12.15
C ALA A 287 -2.46 -7.48 13.13
N ALA A 288 -3.68 -7.11 13.53
CA ALA A 288 -4.54 -7.93 14.38
C ALA A 288 -5.96 -7.96 13.83
N LEU A 289 -6.61 -9.14 13.95
CA LEU A 289 -8.00 -9.36 13.61
C LEU A 289 -8.90 -9.02 14.80
N TYR A 290 -10.06 -8.44 14.50
CA TYR A 290 -11.12 -8.22 15.50
C TYR A 290 -12.49 -8.15 14.81
N THR A 291 -13.56 -8.31 15.59
CA THR A 291 -14.93 -8.14 15.12
C THR A 291 -15.52 -6.86 15.73
N PRO A 292 -15.80 -5.83 14.92
CA PRO A 292 -16.46 -4.64 15.42
C PRO A 292 -17.91 -4.93 15.83
N ALA A 293 -18.41 -4.25 16.85
CA ALA A 293 -19.79 -4.41 17.29
C ALA A 293 -20.38 -3.07 17.75
N LYS A 294 -21.70 -2.91 17.58
CA LYS A 294 -22.45 -1.75 18.07
C LYS A 294 -22.31 -1.61 19.59
N GLY A 295 -22.04 -0.41 20.07
CA GLY A 295 -21.85 -0.13 21.49
C GLY A 295 -20.46 -0.48 22.02
N TYR A 296 -19.54 -0.95 21.14
CA TYR A 296 -18.16 -1.28 21.49
C TYR A 296 -17.16 -0.42 20.71
N LEU A 297 -16.00 -0.26 21.32
CA LEU A 297 -14.84 0.40 20.74
C LEU A 297 -13.67 -0.57 20.75
N THR A 298 -12.81 -0.49 19.75
CA THR A 298 -11.46 -1.06 19.82
C THR A 298 -10.49 0.09 20.06
N VAL A 299 -9.67 -0.01 21.10
CA VAL A 299 -8.68 1.02 21.46
C VAL A 299 -7.31 0.42 21.31
N MET A 300 -6.51 0.99 20.41
CA MET A 300 -5.11 0.64 20.19
C MET A 300 -4.20 1.68 20.83
N ARG A 301 -3.12 1.21 21.43
CA ARG A 301 -2.00 2.02 21.92
C ARG A 301 -0.70 1.44 21.41
N ALA A 302 0.19 2.31 20.93
CA ALA A 302 1.53 1.90 20.53
C ALA A 302 2.53 3.03 20.82
N THR A 303 3.71 2.67 21.29
CA THR A 303 4.88 3.54 21.19
C THR A 303 5.27 3.60 19.73
N MET A 304 5.36 4.78 19.17
CA MET A 304 5.66 4.97 17.76
C MET A 304 7.15 5.26 17.57
N PRO A 305 7.74 4.67 16.51
CA PRO A 305 9.10 5.01 16.12
C PRO A 305 9.19 6.48 15.73
N LEU A 306 10.36 7.05 15.91
CA LEU A 306 10.62 8.44 15.55
C LEU A 306 10.58 8.60 14.02
N SER A 307 9.62 9.36 13.54
CA SER A 307 9.47 9.71 12.12
C SER A 307 9.57 11.22 11.94
N ALA A 308 9.68 11.68 10.71
CA ALA A 308 9.86 13.09 10.37
C ALA A 308 8.84 14.06 11.01
N THR A 309 7.70 13.55 11.48
CA THR A 309 6.61 14.34 12.07
C THR A 309 6.58 14.34 13.60
N ALA A 310 7.34 13.44 14.24
CA ALA A 310 7.29 13.25 15.70
C ALA A 310 8.04 14.33 16.48
N THR A 311 8.80 15.21 15.85
CA THR A 311 9.73 16.14 16.51
C THR A 311 9.13 17.48 16.90
N GLY A 312 7.81 17.69 16.76
CA GLY A 312 7.13 18.93 17.19
C GLY A 312 7.46 20.20 16.39
N SER A 313 8.43 20.15 15.49
CA SER A 313 8.68 21.17 14.47
C SER A 313 7.91 20.86 13.21
N ALA A 314 7.60 21.88 12.40
CA ALA A 314 6.94 21.68 11.11
C ALA A 314 7.64 20.55 10.34
N PRO A 315 6.92 19.51 9.95
CA PRO A 315 7.55 18.28 9.52
C PRO A 315 8.33 18.49 8.23
N ALA A 316 9.59 18.10 8.25
CA ALA A 316 10.35 17.85 7.03
C ALA A 316 9.79 16.58 6.38
N VAL A 317 8.63 16.70 5.77
CA VAL A 317 7.93 15.53 5.17
C VAL A 317 8.52 15.13 3.84
N TRP A 318 9.30 16.02 3.20
CA TRP A 318 10.05 15.83 1.95
C TRP A 318 11.23 16.79 1.92
N PRO A 319 12.28 16.49 1.13
CA PRO A 319 13.41 17.40 0.96
C PRO A 319 13.00 18.73 0.32
N THR A 320 13.53 19.82 0.86
CA THR A 320 13.43 21.15 0.29
C THR A 320 14.80 21.85 0.39
N ALA A 321 14.97 22.99 -0.26
CA ALA A 321 16.20 23.77 -0.14
C ALA A 321 16.51 24.22 1.30
N THR A 322 15.50 24.28 2.15
CA THR A 322 15.62 24.75 3.55
C THR A 322 15.61 23.63 4.59
N ASN A 323 15.18 22.41 4.24
CA ASN A 323 15.27 21.25 5.10
C ASN A 323 16.23 20.22 4.50
N GLN A 324 17.05 19.62 5.35
CA GLN A 324 18.04 18.62 4.95
C GLN A 324 17.53 17.21 5.25
N ALA A 325 16.37 16.87 4.70
CA ALA A 325 15.74 15.57 4.91
C ALA A 325 16.51 14.48 4.16
N LEU A 326 17.61 14.01 4.75
CA LEU A 326 18.40 12.92 4.20
C LEU A 326 17.85 11.55 4.54
N TRP A 327 18.12 10.57 3.68
CA TRP A 327 17.88 9.18 3.97
C TRP A 327 19.05 8.29 3.48
N PRO A 328 19.58 7.39 4.33
CA PRO A 328 19.21 7.17 5.74
C PRO A 328 19.38 8.41 6.61
N SER A 329 18.52 8.56 7.61
CA SER A 329 18.53 9.70 8.53
C SER A 329 19.45 9.43 9.72
N PRO A 330 20.22 10.41 10.21
CA PRO A 330 21.02 10.24 11.43
C PRO A 330 20.18 10.21 12.72
N THR A 331 18.91 10.61 12.65
CA THR A 331 18.08 10.87 13.85
C THR A 331 16.72 10.20 13.86
N LEU A 332 16.25 9.68 12.72
CA LEU A 332 14.91 9.08 12.61
C LEU A 332 15.00 7.56 12.61
N ASP A 333 14.00 6.89 13.20
CA ASP A 333 13.88 5.44 13.20
C ASP A 333 13.33 4.93 11.87
N LEU A 334 12.33 5.62 11.31
CA LEU A 334 11.74 5.28 10.03
C LEU A 334 11.16 6.51 9.33
N ARG A 335 10.93 6.40 8.02
CA ARG A 335 10.48 7.53 7.23
C ARG A 335 8.98 7.82 7.39
N TYR A 336 8.17 6.77 7.57
CA TYR A 336 6.72 6.89 7.60
C TYR A 336 6.08 5.73 8.36
N TRP A 337 5.03 6.02 9.11
CA TRP A 337 4.12 5.02 9.61
C TRP A 337 2.66 5.44 9.42
N SER A 338 1.79 4.46 9.35
CA SER A 338 0.34 4.66 9.34
C SER A 338 -0.38 3.59 10.14
N VAL A 339 -1.58 3.92 10.60
CA VAL A 339 -2.52 2.97 11.18
C VAL A 339 -3.73 2.90 10.26
N CYS A 340 -4.08 1.69 9.81
CA CYS A 340 -5.19 1.45 8.91
C CYS A 340 -6.14 0.40 9.46
N ASN A 341 -7.43 0.55 9.14
CA ASN A 341 -8.47 -0.41 9.41
C ASN A 341 -9.05 -0.94 8.09
N TYR A 342 -9.07 -2.26 7.93
CA TYR A 342 -9.50 -2.93 6.70
C TYR A 342 -10.65 -3.90 6.98
N ILE A 343 -11.51 -4.10 6.00
CA ILE A 343 -12.50 -5.18 6.03
C ILE A 343 -11.78 -6.49 5.70
N TYR A 344 -11.86 -7.48 6.60
CA TYR A 344 -11.28 -8.81 6.38
C TYR A 344 -12.16 -9.67 5.47
N LYS A 345 -12.40 -9.16 4.30
CA LYS A 345 -13.15 -9.85 3.24
C LYS A 345 -12.64 -9.36 1.89
N VAL A 346 -12.42 -10.30 0.98
CA VAL A 346 -12.04 -9.97 -0.40
C VAL A 346 -12.96 -8.90 -0.97
N PRO A 347 -12.41 -7.82 -1.54
CA PRO A 347 -11.01 -7.57 -1.95
C PRO A 347 -10.12 -6.90 -0.89
N TYR A 348 -10.40 -7.00 0.38
CA TYR A 348 -9.68 -6.41 1.52
C TYR A 348 -9.52 -4.89 1.44
N PRO A 349 -10.64 -4.18 1.31
CA PRO A 349 -10.60 -2.73 1.20
C PRO A 349 -10.28 -2.09 2.55
N VAL A 350 -9.67 -0.90 2.52
CA VAL A 350 -9.69 -0.03 3.68
C VAL A 350 -11.14 0.35 3.99
N VAL A 351 -11.48 0.38 5.27
CA VAL A 351 -12.82 0.82 5.71
C VAL A 351 -13.08 2.25 5.23
N LYS A 352 -14.25 2.46 4.64
CA LYS A 352 -14.69 3.78 4.19
C LYS A 352 -16.10 4.06 4.67
N VAL A 353 -16.29 5.17 5.39
CA VAL A 353 -17.60 5.62 5.85
C VAL A 353 -17.79 7.08 5.47
N GLY A 354 -18.68 7.34 4.52
CA GLY A 354 -18.82 8.65 3.89
C GLY A 354 -17.50 9.09 3.23
N LYS A 355 -16.98 10.25 3.65
CA LYS A 355 -15.69 10.77 3.18
C LYS A 355 -14.49 10.32 4.04
N LYS A 356 -14.73 9.64 5.17
CA LYS A 356 -13.65 9.19 6.06
C LYS A 356 -13.11 7.84 5.61
N MET A 357 -11.80 7.79 5.45
CA MET A 357 -11.05 6.56 5.20
C MET A 357 -10.52 5.98 6.50
N GLY A 358 -10.38 4.67 6.55
CA GLY A 358 -9.89 3.94 7.70
C GLY A 358 -8.38 3.92 7.83
N CYS A 359 -7.65 4.89 7.29
CA CYS A 359 -6.22 5.06 7.53
C CYS A 359 -5.91 6.45 8.09
N ILE A 360 -4.91 6.51 8.94
CA ILE A 360 -4.34 7.75 9.48
C ILE A 360 -2.82 7.68 9.40
N ALA A 361 -2.21 8.72 8.84
CA ALA A 361 -0.76 8.86 8.74
C ALA A 361 -0.15 9.46 10.03
N ASP A 362 1.13 9.25 10.22
CA ASP A 362 1.91 9.77 11.34
C ASP A 362 1.69 11.28 11.59
N GLN A 363 1.70 12.09 10.55
CA GLN A 363 1.49 13.54 10.62
C GLN A 363 0.10 13.97 11.08
N ALA A 364 -0.88 13.07 11.07
CA ALA A 364 -2.26 13.37 11.48
C ALA A 364 -2.59 12.83 12.88
N VAL A 365 -1.62 12.25 13.59
CA VAL A 365 -1.78 11.71 14.92
C VAL A 365 -1.09 12.61 15.94
N THR A 366 -1.83 13.14 16.90
CA THR A 366 -1.24 13.81 18.06
C THR A 366 -0.74 12.74 19.02
N LEU A 367 0.57 12.68 19.20
CA LEU A 367 1.22 11.73 20.10
C LEU A 367 1.09 12.20 21.56
N SER A 368 1.16 11.26 22.48
CA SER A 368 1.05 11.46 23.92
C SER A 368 2.16 10.72 24.67
N GLY A 369 2.08 10.68 25.99
CA GLY A 369 3.10 10.09 26.87
C GLY A 369 4.21 11.08 27.25
N SER A 370 5.02 10.72 28.24
CA SER A 370 6.10 11.59 28.74
C SER A 370 7.18 11.86 27.69
N ALA A 371 7.42 10.89 26.79
CA ALA A 371 8.33 11.04 25.65
C ALA A 371 7.66 11.59 24.39
N GLY A 372 6.34 11.90 24.42
CA GLY A 372 5.62 12.43 23.25
C GLY A 372 5.57 11.47 22.05
N ASN A 373 5.66 10.16 22.26
CA ASN A 373 5.75 9.17 21.18
C ASN A 373 4.68 8.07 21.26
N VAL A 374 3.63 8.22 22.07
CA VAL A 374 2.56 7.23 22.20
C VAL A 374 1.36 7.63 21.34
N ALA A 375 1.02 6.80 20.35
CA ALA A 375 -0.21 6.91 19.59
C ALA A 375 -1.35 6.18 20.30
N ASN A 376 -2.52 6.82 20.39
CA ASN A 376 -3.76 6.19 20.84
C ASN A 376 -4.78 6.33 19.71
N VAL A 377 -5.37 5.20 19.29
CA VAL A 377 -6.32 5.15 18.18
C VAL A 377 -7.57 4.42 18.65
N VAL A 378 -8.73 5.05 18.48
CA VAL A 378 -10.04 4.47 18.74
C VAL A 378 -10.68 4.09 17.41
N LEU A 379 -11.13 2.84 17.30
CA LEU A 379 -11.91 2.33 16.18
C LEU A 379 -13.35 2.11 16.62
N SER A 380 -14.28 2.68 15.87
CA SER A 380 -15.72 2.51 16.14
C SER A 380 -16.56 2.82 14.92
N SER A 381 -17.83 2.42 14.97
CA SER A 381 -18.82 2.96 14.04
C SER A 381 -18.94 4.49 14.21
N PRO A 382 -19.37 5.24 13.20
CA PRO A 382 -19.60 6.69 13.33
C PRO A 382 -20.63 7.04 14.42
N THR A 383 -21.60 6.16 14.65
CA THR A 383 -22.63 6.35 15.70
C THR A 383 -22.07 6.17 17.11
N ASP A 384 -21.05 5.32 17.25
CA ASP A 384 -20.38 5.04 18.52
C ASP A 384 -19.12 5.91 18.72
N ARG A 385 -18.79 6.79 17.75
CA ARG A 385 -17.61 7.64 17.84
C ARG A 385 -17.66 8.54 19.09
N PRO A 386 -16.69 8.45 20.00
CA PRO A 386 -16.67 9.30 21.19
C PRO A 386 -16.53 10.77 20.81
N ALA A 387 -17.32 11.66 21.46
CA ALA A 387 -17.26 13.09 21.19
C ALA A 387 -15.85 13.69 21.44
N ALA A 388 -15.15 13.18 22.48
CA ALA A 388 -13.79 13.59 22.80
C ALA A 388 -12.75 13.34 21.68
N THR A 389 -13.03 12.44 20.71
CA THR A 389 -12.16 12.19 19.55
C THR A 389 -12.47 13.10 18.36
N ARG A 390 -13.40 14.05 18.50
CA ARG A 390 -13.76 15.01 17.43
C ARG A 390 -13.00 16.32 17.53
N GLN A 391 -12.34 16.57 18.64
CA GLN A 391 -11.59 17.80 18.88
C GLN A 391 -10.27 17.78 18.10
N THR A 392 -9.90 18.91 17.52
CA THR A 392 -8.59 19.09 16.88
C THR A 392 -7.49 19.01 17.95
N GLY A 393 -6.37 18.34 17.63
CA GLY A 393 -5.25 18.18 18.55
C GLY A 393 -5.51 17.20 19.70
N THR A 394 -6.63 16.46 19.69
CA THR A 394 -6.86 15.41 20.69
C THR A 394 -5.78 14.32 20.58
N PRO A 395 -5.22 13.87 21.73
CA PRO A 395 -4.21 12.82 21.73
C PRO A 395 -4.77 11.41 21.51
N VAL A 396 -6.01 11.31 21.00
CA VAL A 396 -6.67 10.06 20.63
C VAL A 396 -7.28 10.21 19.24
N ALA A 397 -6.65 9.59 18.27
CA ALA A 397 -7.14 9.56 16.90
C ALA A 397 -8.36 8.63 16.76
N TRP A 398 -9.18 8.84 15.72
CA TRP A 398 -10.31 7.99 15.44
C TRP A 398 -10.26 7.44 14.00
N LEU A 399 -10.51 6.14 13.88
CA LEU A 399 -10.72 5.45 12.62
C LEU A 399 -12.13 4.82 12.58
N PRO A 400 -12.81 4.85 11.43
CA PRO A 400 -14.12 4.22 11.28
C PRO A 400 -14.00 2.70 11.25
N THR A 401 -15.01 2.02 11.81
CA THR A 401 -15.34 0.63 11.51
C THR A 401 -16.49 0.57 10.52
N SER A 402 -16.64 -0.55 9.83
CA SER A 402 -17.78 -0.79 8.94
C SER A 402 -19.07 -0.80 9.72
N VAL A 403 -20.07 -0.03 9.26
CA VAL A 403 -21.41 0.02 9.88
C VAL A 403 -22.36 -1.04 9.35
N SER A 404 -22.09 -1.59 8.18
CA SER A 404 -23.03 -2.44 7.44
C SER A 404 -22.89 -3.93 7.74
N ASN A 405 -21.91 -4.32 8.58
CA ASN A 405 -21.62 -5.73 8.73
C ASN A 405 -21.09 -6.06 10.12
N THR A 406 -22.00 -6.21 11.06
CA THR A 406 -21.71 -6.60 12.46
C THR A 406 -21.14 -8.03 12.59
N THR A 407 -21.03 -8.77 11.50
CA THR A 407 -20.50 -10.14 11.43
C THR A 407 -19.18 -10.25 10.68
N SER A 408 -18.72 -9.20 9.99
CA SER A 408 -17.45 -9.23 9.29
C SER A 408 -16.31 -8.84 10.20
N GLN A 409 -15.26 -9.66 10.18
CA GLN A 409 -14.00 -9.30 10.82
C GLN A 409 -13.35 -8.10 10.12
N GLU A 410 -12.62 -7.32 10.89
CA GLU A 410 -11.77 -6.24 10.42
C GLU A 410 -10.33 -6.46 10.87
N VAL A 411 -9.41 -5.82 10.18
CA VAL A 411 -7.98 -5.86 10.49
C VAL A 411 -7.52 -4.46 10.83
N ILE A 412 -7.00 -4.28 12.04
CA ILE A 412 -6.20 -3.11 12.35
C ILE A 412 -4.74 -3.43 12.04
N ALA A 413 -4.07 -2.56 11.28
CA ALA A 413 -2.67 -2.72 10.92
C ALA A 413 -1.87 -1.45 11.14
N ILE A 414 -0.68 -1.59 11.71
CA ILE A 414 0.35 -0.56 11.74
C ILE A 414 1.33 -0.87 10.63
N ARG A 415 1.62 0.11 9.79
CA ARG A 415 2.65 0.05 8.75
C ARG A 415 3.89 0.77 9.23
N ASN A 416 5.05 0.11 9.10
CA ASN A 416 6.36 0.72 9.15
C ASN A 416 6.92 0.78 7.74
N MET A 417 7.42 1.94 7.31
CA MET A 417 8.00 2.12 5.99
C MET A 417 9.39 2.74 6.09
N LEU A 418 10.31 2.17 5.31
CA LEU A 418 11.71 2.52 5.30
C LEU A 418 12.28 2.62 6.73
N PRO A 419 12.44 1.50 7.42
CA PRO A 419 13.20 1.50 8.68
C PRO A 419 14.61 1.98 8.37
N ASN A 420 15.14 2.83 9.25
CA ASN A 420 16.46 3.38 9.08
C ASN A 420 17.52 2.28 9.22
N SER A 421 18.50 2.30 8.36
CA SER A 421 19.65 1.37 8.39
C SER A 421 20.90 2.03 9.01
N GLN A 422 20.84 3.32 9.34
CA GLN A 422 21.95 4.07 9.90
C GLN A 422 21.50 4.92 11.10
N PRO A 423 22.38 5.19 12.09
CA PRO A 423 23.67 4.48 12.28
C PRO A 423 23.46 2.99 12.57
N ALA A 424 24.41 2.15 12.19
CA ALA A 424 24.31 0.72 12.45
C ALA A 424 24.14 0.45 13.97
N PRO A 425 23.24 -0.50 14.38
CA PRO A 425 22.50 -1.47 13.58
C PRO A 425 21.20 -0.97 12.94
N GLY A 426 20.92 0.35 12.94
CA GLY A 426 19.67 0.92 12.44
C GLY A 426 18.47 0.65 13.36
N PHE A 427 17.26 0.87 12.86
CA PHE A 427 16.02 0.61 13.61
C PHE A 427 15.67 -0.88 13.60
N ALA A 428 16.28 -1.63 14.53
CA ALA A 428 16.13 -3.09 14.62
C ALA A 428 14.70 -3.52 15.01
N ASN A 429 13.95 -2.68 15.73
CA ASN A 429 12.62 -3.00 16.25
C ASN A 429 11.46 -2.75 15.27
N SER A 430 11.76 -2.58 13.99
CA SER A 430 10.74 -2.49 12.96
C SER A 430 10.05 -3.84 12.72
N VAL A 431 8.75 -3.82 12.46
CA VAL A 431 8.02 -5.02 12.01
C VAL A 431 8.58 -5.61 10.70
N THR A 432 9.32 -4.83 9.90
CA THR A 432 10.01 -5.35 8.70
C THR A 432 11.06 -6.40 9.02
N ASN A 433 11.61 -6.38 10.23
CA ASN A 433 12.65 -7.32 10.69
C ASN A 433 12.08 -8.59 11.32
N VAL A 434 10.77 -8.68 11.52
CA VAL A 434 10.11 -9.93 11.92
C VAL A 434 10.16 -10.91 10.75
N THR A 435 10.83 -12.04 10.90
CA THR A 435 11.01 -13.01 9.80
C THR A 435 9.84 -13.98 9.67
N THR A 436 9.09 -14.20 10.77
CA THR A 436 7.97 -15.13 10.81
C THR A 436 6.64 -14.38 10.63
N TYR A 437 5.83 -14.80 9.66
CA TYR A 437 4.49 -14.25 9.44
C TYR A 437 3.46 -14.92 10.34
N ASN A 438 2.43 -14.19 10.72
CA ASN A 438 1.30 -14.66 11.53
C ASN A 438 1.68 -15.21 12.92
N ASP A 439 2.84 -14.83 13.43
CA ASP A 439 3.35 -15.17 14.73
C ASP A 439 3.46 -13.93 15.62
N ALA A 440 2.57 -13.86 16.61
CA ALA A 440 2.50 -12.73 17.53
C ALA A 440 3.69 -12.69 18.50
N ALA A 441 4.18 -13.85 18.92
CA ALA A 441 5.34 -13.94 19.83
C ALA A 441 6.60 -13.47 19.12
N ALA A 442 6.82 -13.89 17.88
CA ALA A 442 7.93 -13.42 17.06
C ALA A 442 7.86 -11.91 16.82
N ALA A 443 6.65 -11.37 16.52
CA ALA A 443 6.47 -9.94 16.37
C ALA A 443 6.77 -9.17 17.65
N GLN A 444 6.29 -9.65 18.80
CA GLN A 444 6.55 -9.04 20.11
C GLN A 444 8.05 -9.06 20.45
N ALA A 445 8.73 -10.17 20.21
CA ALA A 445 10.15 -10.31 20.49
C ALA A 445 11.02 -9.32 19.68
N VAL A 446 10.68 -9.07 18.41
CA VAL A 446 11.39 -8.11 17.56
C VAL A 446 10.99 -6.67 17.85
N MET A 447 9.69 -6.38 17.92
CA MET A 447 9.20 -5.01 18.05
C MET A 447 9.37 -4.43 19.46
N GLN A 448 9.45 -5.28 20.48
CA GLN A 448 9.66 -4.88 21.90
C GLN A 448 8.70 -3.76 22.34
N GLN A 449 9.22 -2.60 22.78
CA GLN A 449 8.41 -1.46 23.21
C GLN A 449 7.50 -0.85 22.11
N TYR A 450 7.80 -1.13 20.86
CA TYR A 450 6.99 -0.68 19.70
C TYR A 450 5.87 -1.68 19.34
N TYR A 451 5.80 -2.81 20.04
CA TYR A 451 4.73 -3.78 19.83
C TYR A 451 3.39 -3.17 20.28
N PRO A 452 2.38 -3.10 19.39
CA PRO A 452 1.12 -2.45 19.73
C PRO A 452 0.30 -3.30 20.68
N THR A 453 -0.45 -2.61 21.53
CA THR A 453 -1.50 -3.22 22.36
C THR A 453 -2.86 -2.71 21.91
N ALA A 454 -3.86 -3.58 21.85
CA ALA A 454 -5.22 -3.15 21.58
C ALA A 454 -6.23 -4.01 22.37
N VAL A 455 -7.29 -3.36 22.83
CA VAL A 455 -8.37 -3.97 23.60
C VAL A 455 -9.72 -3.53 23.07
N GLN A 456 -10.76 -4.35 23.31
CA GLN A 456 -12.13 -3.93 23.13
C GLN A 456 -12.74 -3.49 24.47
N CYS A 457 -13.60 -2.48 24.44
CA CYS A 457 -14.35 -2.03 25.59
C CYS A 457 -15.73 -1.50 25.17
N THR A 458 -16.63 -1.29 26.12
CA THR A 458 -17.93 -0.65 25.84
C THR A 458 -17.77 0.87 25.68
N THR A 459 -18.66 1.47 24.88
CA THR A 459 -18.74 2.94 24.79
C THR A 459 -18.98 3.60 26.15
N ALA A 460 -19.71 2.93 27.06
CA ALA A 460 -19.95 3.39 28.42
C ALA A 460 -18.65 3.45 29.25
N THR A 461 -17.80 2.43 29.13
CA THR A 461 -16.48 2.40 29.80
C THR A 461 -15.62 3.58 29.35
N PHE A 462 -15.52 3.81 28.04
CA PHE A 462 -14.77 4.93 27.50
C PHE A 462 -15.32 6.28 28.00
N ARG A 463 -16.66 6.48 27.95
CA ARG A 463 -17.30 7.73 28.42
C ARG A 463 -17.01 8.03 29.91
N ARG A 464 -17.05 7.00 30.77
CA ARG A 464 -16.69 7.17 32.18
C ARG A 464 -15.25 7.64 32.37
N GLY A 465 -14.32 7.12 31.55
CA GLY A 465 -12.94 7.55 31.54
C GLY A 465 -12.75 9.00 31.05
N VAL A 466 -13.52 9.39 30.04
CA VAL A 466 -13.49 10.77 29.51
C VAL A 466 -13.85 11.79 30.57
N ALA A 467 -14.82 11.50 31.42
CA ALA A 467 -15.22 12.38 32.53
C ALA A 467 -14.10 12.62 33.55
N ARG A 468 -13.07 11.75 33.59
CA ARG A 468 -11.94 11.83 34.56
C ARG A 468 -10.64 12.36 33.96
N GLY A 469 -10.47 12.30 32.65
CA GLY A 469 -9.19 12.68 32.02
C GLY A 469 -9.28 12.87 30.51
N GLY A 470 -10.41 13.37 29.99
CA GLY A 470 -10.59 13.62 28.57
C GLY A 470 -10.45 12.36 27.71
N ALA A 471 -10.06 12.53 26.46
CA ALA A 471 -9.96 11.40 25.50
C ALA A 471 -8.95 10.32 25.96
N LEU A 472 -7.81 10.72 26.55
CA LEU A 472 -6.83 9.78 27.12
C LEU A 472 -7.40 9.03 28.34
N GLY A 473 -8.15 9.69 29.20
CA GLY A 473 -8.85 9.05 30.31
C GLY A 473 -9.83 7.98 29.81
N GLY A 474 -10.51 8.24 28.69
CA GLY A 474 -11.35 7.27 27.99
C GLY A 474 -10.57 6.05 27.52
N ALA A 475 -9.45 6.27 26.83
CA ALA A 475 -8.58 5.19 26.37
C ALA A 475 -8.03 4.37 27.55
N ASN A 476 -7.54 5.02 28.61
CA ASN A 476 -7.05 4.35 29.83
C ASN A 476 -8.13 3.50 30.49
N ALA A 477 -9.36 4.01 30.58
CA ALA A 477 -10.47 3.25 31.16
C ALA A 477 -10.75 1.95 30.38
N CYS A 478 -10.57 1.95 29.06
CA CYS A 478 -10.69 0.74 28.24
C CYS A 478 -9.59 -0.27 28.54
N PHE A 479 -8.35 0.16 28.64
CA PHE A 479 -7.22 -0.73 28.98
C PHE A 479 -7.37 -1.32 30.40
N ASN A 480 -7.93 -0.56 31.33
CA ASN A 480 -8.15 -1.02 32.71
C ASN A 480 -9.39 -1.93 32.85
N ASN A 481 -10.33 -1.85 31.93
CA ASN A 481 -11.58 -2.63 31.96
C ASN A 481 -11.89 -3.18 30.55
N PRO A 482 -11.04 -4.03 30.00
CA PRO A 482 -11.25 -4.61 28.69
C PRO A 482 -12.39 -5.64 28.76
N VAL A 483 -13.04 -5.86 27.62
CA VAL A 483 -13.92 -7.01 27.41
C VAL A 483 -13.20 -8.06 26.58
N THR A 484 -13.62 -9.31 26.69
CA THR A 484 -13.09 -10.38 25.81
C THR A 484 -13.31 -9.99 24.35
N PRO A 485 -12.27 -10.03 23.52
CA PRO A 485 -12.38 -9.70 22.10
C PRO A 485 -13.43 -10.56 21.42
N ARG A 486 -14.26 -9.95 20.59
CA ARG A 486 -15.20 -10.67 19.75
C ARG A 486 -14.44 -11.20 18.53
N THR A 487 -14.49 -12.48 18.33
CA THR A 487 -13.89 -13.22 17.22
C THR A 487 -14.88 -13.48 16.09
#